data_c758832feb02b68ca4609531d10af2b1
#
_entry.id   c758832feb02b68ca4609531d10af2b1
#
_cell.length_a   1.000
_cell.length_b   1.000
_cell.length_c   1.000
_cell.angle_alpha   90.00
_cell.angle_beta   90.00
_cell.angle_gamma   90.00
#
_symmetry.space_group_name_H-M   'P 1'
#
loop_
_entity.id
_entity.type
_entity.pdbx_description
1 polymer ?
#
loop_
_entity_poly.entity_id
_entity_poly.type
_entity_poly.pdbx_seq_one_letter_code
_entity_poly.pdbx_strand_id
1 'polypeptide(L)'
;MTGKDFDVVVVGGGVGGVAAARKLASAGLAVALVEDRLVGGECHYWGCNPSKALLRSIEVFNLAKAVPGVREAIWDEQLDVAAIFAKRDWLIEHLSDQDRTASLRQAGVAVFHGVGRLSGERTVRVAYADNTEAVLKARHAVVVATGTRPYVPEIPGLAQARPWTNRDVTTMTQVPPRVLVVGGGPVSVEFATILSGLGSAVTHLVRENALLDGCESEARELVAQSLRSKGVEIHFETQLSSVARPVAGGPVTAAFHRRTIEVDEIVLAAGRCVNTDDIGLETIGLPGGRPISVNDHLQALGITGGWLYALGDTTGRARLSHISTYHGRLVADIITALAAGLELGEDELAARDADNLAQVIFTEPQVVRVGRTESQARAEGFAVRTRTARYPGTLRFLALYRDGFQGWAKLVIDAETNTLLGATFVGPQFSELAQAATLAVVAKIPVSLLRHVVAPHPTINQVWDLLLAEESFAPVEPEAASGRA
;
A
#
# COMPACT_ATOMS: atom_id res chain seq x y z
N MET A 1 8.86 38.10 -13.16
CA MET A 1 8.09 37.09 -12.40
C MET A 1 8.05 37.53 -10.94
N THR A 2 6.87 37.87 -10.41
CA THR A 2 6.70 38.19 -8.98
C THR A 2 6.68 36.90 -8.19
N GLY A 3 7.70 36.69 -7.33
CA GLY A 3 7.72 35.55 -6.43
C GLY A 3 6.54 35.64 -5.44
N LYS A 4 5.93 34.50 -5.11
CA LYS A 4 4.90 34.39 -4.06
C LYS A 4 5.52 33.73 -2.84
N ASP A 5 5.35 34.36 -1.67
CA ASP A 5 5.90 33.86 -0.41
C ASP A 5 4.85 33.06 0.36
N PHE A 6 5.25 31.91 0.88
CA PHE A 6 4.49 31.01 1.74
C PHE A 6 5.32 30.61 2.96
N ASP A 7 4.70 30.11 3.98
CA ASP A 7 5.42 29.50 5.10
C ASP A 7 5.95 28.13 4.70
N VAL A 8 5.12 27.35 3.98
CA VAL A 8 5.46 26.00 3.51
C VAL A 8 5.01 25.81 2.06
N VAL A 9 5.86 25.18 1.25
CA VAL A 9 5.51 24.71 -0.10
C VAL A 9 5.53 23.19 -0.11
N VAL A 10 4.40 22.56 -0.47
CA VAL A 10 4.26 21.10 -0.62
C VAL A 10 4.25 20.78 -2.10
N VAL A 11 5.17 19.91 -2.55
CA VAL A 11 5.29 19.44 -3.93
C VAL A 11 4.76 18.01 -4.03
N GLY A 12 3.62 17.83 -4.67
CA GLY A 12 2.86 16.61 -4.80
C GLY A 12 1.59 16.61 -3.95
N GLY A 13 0.43 16.52 -4.61
CA GLY A 13 -0.91 16.54 -4.03
C GLY A 13 -1.53 15.16 -3.82
N GLY A 14 -0.71 14.11 -3.64
CA GLY A 14 -1.17 12.79 -3.22
C GLY A 14 -1.67 12.79 -1.76
N VAL A 15 -2.11 11.64 -1.25
CA VAL A 15 -2.73 11.52 0.09
C VAL A 15 -1.86 12.08 1.23
N GLY A 16 -0.54 11.92 1.15
CA GLY A 16 0.40 12.45 2.14
C GLY A 16 0.56 13.96 2.04
N GLY A 17 0.74 14.50 0.81
CA GLY A 17 0.87 15.93 0.58
C GLY A 17 -0.40 16.71 0.95
N VAL A 18 -1.58 16.17 0.62
CA VAL A 18 -2.89 16.73 1.04
C VAL A 18 -3.02 16.74 2.56
N ALA A 19 -2.63 15.64 3.24
CA ALA A 19 -2.69 15.57 4.70
C ALA A 19 -1.77 16.61 5.35
N ALA A 20 -0.54 16.75 4.84
CA ALA A 20 0.40 17.77 5.32
C ALA A 20 -0.13 19.18 5.09
N ALA A 21 -0.53 19.52 3.86
CA ALA A 21 -0.97 20.84 3.49
C ALA A 21 -2.20 21.30 4.31
N ARG A 22 -3.19 20.41 4.45
CA ARG A 22 -4.40 20.71 5.25
C ARG A 22 -4.07 20.96 6.71
N LYS A 23 -3.22 20.14 7.31
CA LYS A 23 -2.87 20.25 8.72
C LYS A 23 -2.02 21.50 8.99
N LEU A 24 -1.06 21.81 8.14
CA LEU A 24 -0.26 23.05 8.23
C LEU A 24 -1.14 24.28 8.12
N ALA A 25 -2.08 24.33 7.16
CA ALA A 25 -3.00 25.43 7.02
C ALA A 25 -3.93 25.57 8.23
N SER A 26 -4.40 24.46 8.81
CA SER A 26 -5.21 24.49 10.04
C SER A 26 -4.44 25.01 11.26
N ALA A 27 -3.11 24.92 11.25
CA ALA A 27 -2.23 25.51 12.25
C ALA A 27 -1.92 27.00 12.00
N GLY A 28 -2.53 27.61 10.97
CA GLY A 28 -2.39 29.03 10.66
C GLY A 28 -1.22 29.39 9.75
N LEU A 29 -0.51 28.42 9.19
CA LEU A 29 0.59 28.65 8.26
C LEU A 29 0.07 28.94 6.84
N ALA A 30 0.74 29.83 6.11
CA ALA A 30 0.49 30.09 4.70
C ALA A 30 1.08 28.94 3.86
N VAL A 31 0.23 28.10 3.25
CA VAL A 31 0.64 26.86 2.55
C VAL A 31 0.32 26.93 1.07
N ALA A 32 1.32 26.59 0.24
CA ALA A 32 1.14 26.28 -1.17
C ALA A 32 1.22 24.76 -1.38
N LEU A 33 0.29 24.19 -2.17
CA LEU A 33 0.33 22.83 -2.67
C LEU A 33 0.48 22.86 -4.19
N VAL A 34 1.48 22.18 -4.71
CA VAL A 34 1.73 22.06 -6.16
C VAL A 34 1.45 20.62 -6.60
N GLU A 35 0.57 20.43 -7.58
CA GLU A 35 0.20 19.11 -8.12
C GLU A 35 0.20 19.16 -9.66
N ASP A 36 0.84 18.18 -10.30
CA ASP A 36 0.98 18.12 -11.76
C ASP A 36 -0.22 17.48 -12.46
N ARG A 37 -1.07 16.75 -11.74
CA ARG A 37 -2.21 16.00 -12.29
C ARG A 37 -3.50 16.29 -11.54
N LEU A 38 -3.87 15.38 -10.64
CA LEU A 38 -5.12 15.45 -9.86
C LEU A 38 -4.82 15.44 -8.36
N VAL A 39 -5.35 16.40 -7.64
CA VAL A 39 -5.27 16.47 -6.18
C VAL A 39 -6.00 15.28 -5.55
N GLY A 40 -5.26 14.39 -4.91
CA GLY A 40 -5.69 13.07 -4.44
C GLY A 40 -4.69 11.98 -4.85
N GLY A 41 -4.00 12.17 -5.97
CA GLY A 41 -2.89 11.34 -6.44
C GLY A 41 -3.26 9.91 -6.80
N GLU A 42 -2.24 9.06 -6.91
CA GLU A 42 -2.36 7.66 -7.36
C GLU A 42 -3.35 6.85 -6.53
N CYS A 43 -3.31 6.96 -5.21
CA CYS A 43 -4.16 6.16 -4.33
C CYS A 43 -5.64 6.38 -4.59
N HIS A 44 -6.04 7.63 -4.77
CA HIS A 44 -7.45 7.97 -4.95
C HIS A 44 -7.97 7.61 -6.35
N TYR A 45 -7.22 7.96 -7.39
CA TYR A 45 -7.73 7.87 -8.77
C TYR A 45 -7.32 6.61 -9.51
N TRP A 46 -6.14 6.03 -9.20
CA TRP A 46 -5.54 4.95 -9.98
C TRP A 46 -4.97 3.80 -9.15
N GLY A 47 -5.16 3.82 -7.83
CA GLY A 47 -4.61 2.83 -6.91
C GLY A 47 -5.67 2.20 -6.02
N CYS A 48 -5.63 2.55 -4.73
CA CYS A 48 -6.39 1.88 -3.69
C CYS A 48 -7.90 1.95 -3.90
N ASN A 49 -8.45 3.13 -4.15
CA ASN A 49 -9.89 3.30 -4.23
C ASN A 49 -10.52 2.55 -5.42
N PRO A 50 -10.07 2.77 -6.67
CA PRO A 50 -10.69 2.09 -7.79
C PRO A 50 -10.44 0.57 -7.79
N SER A 51 -9.26 0.10 -7.40
CA SER A 51 -9.00 -1.34 -7.34
C SER A 51 -9.87 -2.03 -6.28
N LYS A 52 -10.09 -1.40 -5.11
CA LYS A 52 -10.95 -1.97 -4.06
C LYS A 52 -12.43 -1.89 -4.42
N ALA A 53 -12.86 -0.89 -5.19
CA ALA A 53 -14.21 -0.86 -5.75
C ALA A 53 -14.47 -2.06 -6.67
N LEU A 54 -13.50 -2.39 -7.55
CA LEU A 54 -13.58 -3.56 -8.44
C LEU A 54 -13.55 -4.86 -7.64
N LEU A 55 -12.60 -5.03 -6.73
CA LEU A 55 -12.43 -6.23 -5.89
C LEU A 55 -13.64 -6.48 -5.01
N ARG A 56 -14.23 -5.44 -4.41
CA ARG A 56 -15.34 -5.61 -3.47
C ARG A 56 -16.57 -6.25 -4.11
N SER A 57 -16.89 -5.87 -5.34
CA SER A 57 -18.03 -6.46 -6.06
C SER A 57 -17.82 -7.96 -6.31
N ILE A 58 -16.60 -8.35 -6.71
CA ILE A 58 -16.21 -9.74 -6.93
C ILE A 58 -16.26 -10.52 -5.61
N GLU A 59 -15.68 -9.97 -4.54
CA GLU A 59 -15.66 -10.57 -3.21
C GLU A 59 -17.07 -10.84 -2.68
N VAL A 60 -17.95 -9.82 -2.74
CA VAL A 60 -19.34 -9.95 -2.26
C VAL A 60 -20.11 -10.98 -3.07
N PHE A 61 -19.94 -11.02 -4.38
CA PHE A 61 -20.61 -11.99 -5.23
C PHE A 61 -20.15 -13.42 -4.94
N ASN A 62 -18.85 -13.64 -4.78
CA ASN A 62 -18.31 -14.95 -4.41
C ASN A 62 -18.71 -15.37 -2.99
N LEU A 63 -18.78 -14.41 -2.07
CA LEU A 63 -19.27 -14.65 -0.72
C LEU A 63 -20.75 -15.07 -0.74
N ALA A 64 -21.58 -14.34 -1.50
CA ALA A 64 -23.00 -14.66 -1.64
C ALA A 64 -23.22 -16.06 -2.22
N LYS A 65 -22.42 -16.46 -3.24
CA LYS A 65 -22.42 -17.83 -3.77
C LYS A 65 -21.92 -18.91 -2.79
N ALA A 66 -21.27 -18.51 -1.71
CA ALA A 66 -20.79 -19.42 -0.67
C ALA A 66 -21.67 -19.49 0.57
N VAL A 67 -22.82 -18.80 0.60
CA VAL A 67 -23.77 -18.79 1.73
C VAL A 67 -25.04 -19.53 1.31
N PRO A 68 -25.42 -20.65 2.00
CA PRO A 68 -26.67 -21.37 1.74
C PRO A 68 -27.90 -20.47 1.87
N GLY A 69 -28.90 -20.68 1.03
CA GLY A 69 -30.08 -19.83 0.96
C GLY A 69 -29.93 -18.60 0.05
N VAL A 70 -28.74 -17.96 0.06
CA VAL A 70 -28.40 -16.88 -0.87
C VAL A 70 -27.87 -17.46 -2.18
N ARG A 71 -27.01 -18.47 -2.10
CA ARG A 71 -26.42 -19.17 -3.25
C ARG A 71 -27.48 -19.64 -4.22
N GLU A 72 -28.54 -20.28 -3.72
CA GLU A 72 -29.63 -20.82 -4.52
C GLU A 72 -30.43 -19.72 -5.23
N ALA A 73 -30.53 -18.53 -4.62
CA ALA A 73 -31.23 -17.38 -5.21
C ALA A 73 -30.47 -16.71 -6.35
N ILE A 74 -29.12 -16.85 -6.39
CA ILE A 74 -28.25 -16.16 -7.36
C ILE A 74 -27.41 -17.14 -8.17
N TRP A 75 -27.76 -18.42 -8.23
CA TRP A 75 -26.94 -19.48 -8.84
C TRP A 75 -26.53 -19.18 -10.28
N ASP A 76 -27.50 -18.76 -11.09
CA ASP A 76 -27.32 -18.47 -12.51
C ASP A 76 -26.97 -17.00 -12.81
N GLU A 77 -26.88 -16.16 -11.76
CA GLU A 77 -26.58 -14.75 -11.93
C GLU A 77 -25.10 -14.50 -12.22
N GLN A 78 -24.85 -13.43 -12.95
CA GLN A 78 -23.52 -12.95 -13.30
C GLN A 78 -23.32 -11.52 -12.80
N LEU A 79 -22.06 -11.11 -12.66
CA LEU A 79 -21.72 -9.73 -12.31
C LEU A 79 -22.12 -8.76 -13.43
N ASP A 80 -22.86 -7.72 -13.09
CA ASP A 80 -23.07 -6.57 -13.97
C ASP A 80 -21.81 -5.70 -13.98
N VAL A 81 -20.93 -5.94 -14.95
CA VAL A 81 -19.65 -5.25 -15.10
C VAL A 81 -19.86 -3.75 -15.33
N ALA A 82 -20.92 -3.34 -16.03
CA ALA A 82 -21.22 -1.94 -16.29
C ALA A 82 -21.55 -1.20 -14.98
N ALA A 83 -22.37 -1.81 -14.11
CA ALA A 83 -22.69 -1.26 -12.80
C ALA A 83 -21.44 -1.19 -11.88
N ILE A 84 -20.54 -2.19 -11.96
CA ILE A 84 -19.27 -2.17 -11.21
C ILE A 84 -18.41 -1.00 -11.67
N PHE A 85 -18.27 -0.78 -12.97
CA PHE A 85 -17.48 0.33 -13.52
C PHE A 85 -18.11 1.68 -13.16
N ALA A 86 -19.44 1.82 -13.25
CA ALA A 86 -20.14 3.04 -12.83
C ALA A 86 -19.90 3.36 -11.34
N LYS A 87 -19.92 2.35 -10.47
CA LYS A 87 -19.61 2.53 -9.04
C LYS A 87 -18.15 2.93 -8.80
N ARG A 88 -17.20 2.32 -9.53
CA ARG A 88 -15.79 2.70 -9.50
C ARG A 88 -15.61 4.15 -9.95
N ASP A 89 -16.22 4.55 -11.07
CA ASP A 89 -16.10 5.91 -11.63
C ASP A 89 -16.67 6.96 -10.68
N TRP A 90 -17.83 6.67 -10.06
CA TRP A 90 -18.37 7.51 -9.00
C TRP A 90 -17.40 7.66 -7.81
N LEU A 91 -16.76 6.58 -7.37
CA LEU A 91 -15.84 6.60 -6.22
C LEU A 91 -14.57 7.42 -6.50
N ILE A 92 -14.09 7.42 -7.75
CA ILE A 92 -12.95 8.21 -8.19
C ILE A 92 -13.37 9.58 -8.78
N GLU A 93 -14.57 10.03 -8.46
CA GLU A 93 -15.08 11.36 -8.84
C GLU A 93 -14.97 11.63 -10.36
N HIS A 94 -15.15 10.57 -11.18
CA HIS A 94 -15.00 10.62 -12.64
C HIS A 94 -13.67 11.26 -13.11
N LEU A 95 -12.57 11.03 -12.35
CA LEU A 95 -11.25 11.63 -12.58
C LEU A 95 -11.27 13.17 -12.53
N SER A 96 -12.11 13.75 -11.68
CA SER A 96 -12.16 15.20 -11.40
C SER A 96 -11.68 15.47 -9.98
N ASP A 97 -10.81 16.45 -9.80
CA ASP A 97 -10.35 16.89 -8.47
C ASP A 97 -10.95 18.24 -8.03
N GLN A 98 -11.99 18.69 -8.72
CA GLN A 98 -12.59 20.00 -8.46
C GLN A 98 -13.03 20.17 -7.02
N ASP A 99 -13.77 19.21 -6.47
CA ASP A 99 -14.29 19.28 -5.09
C ASP A 99 -13.15 19.18 -4.06
N ARG A 100 -12.12 18.35 -4.33
CA ARG A 100 -10.93 18.23 -3.48
C ARG A 100 -10.13 19.54 -3.45
N THR A 101 -9.92 20.12 -4.61
CA THR A 101 -9.24 21.41 -4.77
C THR A 101 -10.03 22.52 -4.09
N ALA A 102 -11.36 22.58 -4.26
CA ALA A 102 -12.22 23.53 -3.57
C ALA A 102 -12.15 23.37 -2.05
N SER A 103 -12.21 22.14 -1.55
CA SER A 103 -12.08 21.82 -0.11
C SER A 103 -10.73 22.27 0.48
N LEU A 104 -9.63 22.11 -0.27
CA LEU A 104 -8.31 22.56 0.18
C LEU A 104 -8.23 24.09 0.20
N ARG A 105 -8.78 24.78 -0.81
CA ARG A 105 -8.84 26.23 -0.85
C ARG A 105 -9.67 26.82 0.30
N GLN A 106 -10.80 26.18 0.64
CA GLN A 106 -11.59 26.54 1.82
C GLN A 106 -10.80 26.35 3.13
N ALA A 107 -9.91 25.36 3.18
CA ALA A 107 -9.02 25.13 4.31
C ALA A 107 -7.80 26.08 4.34
N GLY A 108 -7.72 27.08 3.45
CA GLY A 108 -6.64 28.06 3.41
C GLY A 108 -5.40 27.64 2.62
N VAL A 109 -5.44 26.52 1.88
CA VAL A 109 -4.32 26.06 1.04
C VAL A 109 -4.39 26.70 -0.34
N ALA A 110 -3.31 27.35 -0.78
CA ALA A 110 -3.16 27.83 -2.16
C ALA A 110 -2.77 26.65 -3.08
N VAL A 111 -3.68 26.21 -3.94
CA VAL A 111 -3.45 25.06 -4.86
C VAL A 111 -3.00 25.57 -6.22
N PHE A 112 -1.86 25.03 -6.69
CA PHE A 112 -1.24 25.30 -7.99
C PHE A 112 -1.23 24.01 -8.82
N HIS A 113 -1.96 23.98 -9.93
CA HIS A 113 -1.92 22.89 -10.89
C HIS A 113 -0.78 23.13 -11.87
N GLY A 114 0.33 22.40 -11.70
CA GLY A 114 1.52 22.51 -12.53
C GLY A 114 2.65 21.62 -12.04
N VAL A 115 3.71 21.54 -12.82
CA VAL A 115 4.89 20.74 -12.48
C VAL A 115 5.80 21.53 -11.55
N GLY A 116 5.92 21.07 -10.31
CA GLY A 116 6.77 21.67 -9.29
C GLY A 116 8.20 21.12 -9.32
N ARG A 117 9.20 22.02 -9.40
CA ARG A 117 10.63 21.67 -9.31
C ARG A 117 11.35 22.59 -8.32
N LEU A 118 12.22 22.04 -7.50
CA LEU A 118 13.17 22.81 -6.71
C LEU A 118 14.10 23.61 -7.65
N SER A 119 14.41 24.82 -7.27
CA SER A 119 15.29 25.72 -8.03
C SER A 119 16.26 26.49 -7.12
N GLY A 120 16.75 25.82 -6.08
CA GLY A 120 17.59 26.34 -5.03
C GLY A 120 16.94 26.22 -3.66
N GLU A 121 17.62 26.73 -2.64
CA GLU A 121 17.18 26.68 -1.25
C GLU A 121 15.78 27.30 -1.09
N ARG A 122 14.85 26.55 -0.48
CA ARG A 122 13.49 26.97 -0.15
C ARG A 122 12.71 27.56 -1.34
N THR A 123 13.10 27.23 -2.56
CA THR A 123 12.52 27.80 -3.78
C THR A 123 11.99 26.71 -4.69
N VAL A 124 10.72 26.82 -5.08
CA VAL A 124 10.03 25.92 -6.00
C VAL A 124 9.56 26.71 -7.22
N ARG A 125 9.95 26.25 -8.41
CA ARG A 125 9.42 26.74 -9.68
C ARG A 125 8.23 25.85 -10.06
N VAL A 126 7.13 26.46 -10.47
CA VAL A 126 5.94 25.77 -10.98
C VAL A 126 5.79 26.11 -12.45
N ALA A 127 5.88 25.09 -13.31
CA ALA A 127 5.62 25.22 -14.75
C ALA A 127 4.17 24.83 -15.05
N TYR A 128 3.44 25.70 -15.74
CA TYR A 128 2.05 25.49 -16.14
C TYR A 128 1.93 24.94 -17.56
N ALA A 129 0.78 24.36 -17.89
CA ALA A 129 0.50 23.79 -19.21
C ALA A 129 0.53 24.83 -20.37
N ASP A 130 0.31 26.11 -20.08
CA ASP A 130 0.38 27.23 -21.03
C ASP A 130 1.81 27.76 -21.22
N ASN A 131 2.83 27.07 -20.71
CA ASN A 131 4.23 27.45 -20.69
C ASN A 131 4.56 28.72 -19.87
N THR A 132 3.64 29.17 -19.02
CA THR A 132 3.95 30.19 -18.02
C THR A 132 4.55 29.54 -16.77
N GLU A 133 5.20 30.35 -15.93
CA GLU A 133 5.86 29.88 -14.72
C GLU A 133 5.55 30.77 -13.54
N ALA A 134 5.52 30.17 -12.33
CA ALA A 134 5.55 30.88 -11.07
C ALA A 134 6.74 30.44 -10.23
N VAL A 135 7.23 31.33 -9.37
CA VAL A 135 8.27 31.01 -8.38
C VAL A 135 7.64 31.15 -6.99
N LEU A 136 7.69 30.07 -6.22
CA LEU A 136 7.20 30.01 -4.85
C LEU A 136 8.39 29.95 -3.89
N LYS A 137 8.38 30.78 -2.85
CA LYS A 137 9.41 30.76 -1.81
C LYS A 137 8.80 30.31 -0.48
N ALA A 138 9.47 29.39 0.18
CA ALA A 138 9.07 28.90 1.49
C ALA A 138 9.90 29.57 2.59
N ARG A 139 9.28 30.11 3.63
CA ARG A 139 9.98 30.68 4.79
C ARG A 139 10.54 29.57 5.69
N HIS A 140 9.76 28.53 5.95
CA HIS A 140 10.12 27.47 6.90
C HIS A 140 10.55 26.21 6.19
N ALA A 141 9.73 25.66 5.27
CA ALA A 141 9.99 24.34 4.72
C ALA A 141 9.45 24.12 3.30
N VAL A 142 10.14 23.24 2.56
CA VAL A 142 9.61 22.57 1.38
C VAL A 142 9.40 21.09 1.71
N VAL A 143 8.22 20.56 1.35
CA VAL A 143 7.84 19.16 1.57
C VAL A 143 7.71 18.45 0.23
N VAL A 144 8.54 17.43 -0.02
CA VAL A 144 8.50 16.61 -1.24
C VAL A 144 7.60 15.40 -0.99
N ALA A 145 6.48 15.34 -1.71
CA ALA A 145 5.44 14.32 -1.61
C ALA A 145 5.05 13.76 -2.99
N THR A 146 6.01 13.71 -3.92
CA THR A 146 5.80 13.38 -5.35
C THR A 146 5.48 11.91 -5.62
N GLY A 147 5.63 11.03 -4.62
CA GLY A 147 5.22 9.63 -4.68
C GLY A 147 6.03 8.79 -5.69
N THR A 148 5.35 7.84 -6.31
CA THR A 148 5.94 6.85 -7.23
C THR A 148 5.09 6.69 -8.49
N ARG A 149 5.70 6.11 -9.54
CA ARG A 149 5.07 5.68 -10.80
C ARG A 149 5.34 4.19 -11.06
N PRO A 150 4.55 3.52 -11.93
CA PRO A 150 4.85 2.14 -12.35
C PRO A 150 6.24 2.04 -12.97
N TYR A 151 6.94 0.96 -12.66
CA TYR A 151 8.19 0.60 -13.33
C TYR A 151 7.89 -0.16 -14.62
N VAL A 152 8.44 0.29 -15.72
CA VAL A 152 8.39 -0.40 -17.03
C VAL A 152 9.79 -0.97 -17.30
N PRO A 153 9.97 -2.30 -17.25
CA PRO A 153 11.26 -2.90 -17.50
C PRO A 153 11.70 -2.78 -18.96
N GLU A 154 13.02 -2.74 -19.18
CA GLU A 154 13.61 -2.70 -20.50
C GLU A 154 13.57 -4.10 -21.16
N ILE A 155 12.42 -4.44 -21.74
CA ILE A 155 12.18 -5.68 -22.47
C ILE A 155 11.94 -5.34 -23.93
N PRO A 156 12.57 -6.05 -24.90
CA PRO A 156 12.39 -5.82 -26.32
C PRO A 156 10.92 -5.74 -26.74
N GLY A 157 10.51 -4.60 -27.34
CA GLY A 157 9.17 -4.35 -27.83
C GLY A 157 8.12 -3.96 -26.77
N LEU A 158 8.44 -4.04 -25.48
CA LEU A 158 7.45 -3.80 -24.41
C LEU A 158 6.94 -2.35 -24.38
N ALA A 159 7.84 -1.37 -24.44
CA ALA A 159 7.45 0.04 -24.43
C ALA A 159 6.61 0.42 -25.67
N GLN A 160 6.97 -0.13 -26.84
CA GLN A 160 6.24 0.07 -28.10
C GLN A 160 4.85 -0.57 -28.06
N ALA A 161 4.70 -1.69 -27.33
CA ALA A 161 3.43 -2.36 -27.14
C ALA A 161 2.46 -1.58 -26.23
N ARG A 162 2.93 -0.54 -25.53
CA ARG A 162 2.12 0.27 -24.59
C ARG A 162 1.35 -0.61 -23.58
N PRO A 163 2.06 -1.35 -22.74
CA PRO A 163 1.41 -2.23 -21.77
C PRO A 163 0.57 -1.44 -20.78
N TRP A 164 -0.49 -2.04 -20.30
CA TRP A 164 -1.31 -1.49 -19.23
C TRP A 164 -0.52 -1.42 -17.92
N THR A 165 -0.80 -0.40 -17.15
CA THR A 165 -0.33 -0.18 -15.78
C THR A 165 -1.52 -0.24 -14.80
N ASN A 166 -1.29 0.11 -13.53
CA ASN A 166 -2.39 0.26 -12.59
C ASN A 166 -3.43 1.28 -13.06
N ARG A 167 -3.02 2.33 -13.77
CA ARG A 167 -3.94 3.35 -14.27
C ARG A 167 -4.91 2.77 -15.28
N ASP A 168 -4.43 1.98 -16.22
CA ASP A 168 -5.24 1.40 -17.28
C ASP A 168 -6.20 0.35 -16.71
N VAL A 169 -5.72 -0.54 -15.83
CA VAL A 169 -6.58 -1.55 -15.17
C VAL A 169 -7.68 -0.89 -14.34
N THR A 170 -7.33 0.14 -13.57
CA THR A 170 -8.31 0.77 -12.66
C THR A 170 -9.29 1.70 -13.35
N THR A 171 -9.03 2.10 -14.58
CA THR A 171 -9.92 2.95 -15.38
C THR A 171 -10.43 2.28 -16.67
N MET A 172 -10.23 0.96 -16.80
CA MET A 172 -10.71 0.22 -17.97
C MET A 172 -12.22 0.39 -18.16
N THR A 173 -12.65 0.48 -19.40
CA THR A 173 -14.06 0.58 -19.80
C THR A 173 -14.60 -0.72 -20.38
N GLN A 174 -13.71 -1.66 -20.70
CA GLN A 174 -14.03 -3.01 -21.18
C GLN A 174 -13.05 -3.99 -20.56
N VAL A 175 -13.53 -5.19 -20.25
CA VAL A 175 -12.69 -6.28 -19.72
C VAL A 175 -12.03 -6.99 -20.90
N PRO A 176 -10.68 -7.00 -20.98
CA PRO A 176 -10.00 -7.72 -22.05
C PRO A 176 -10.21 -9.22 -21.88
N PRO A 177 -10.54 -9.97 -22.95
CA PRO A 177 -10.78 -11.42 -22.86
C PRO A 177 -9.56 -12.22 -22.36
N ARG A 178 -8.34 -11.89 -22.83
CA ARG A 178 -7.10 -12.61 -22.53
C ARG A 178 -6.06 -11.63 -22.03
N VAL A 179 -5.51 -11.83 -20.85
CA VAL A 179 -4.57 -10.90 -20.22
C VAL A 179 -3.33 -11.61 -19.72
N LEU A 180 -2.18 -11.01 -19.98
CA LEU A 180 -0.91 -11.39 -19.38
C LEU A 180 -0.58 -10.41 -18.25
N VAL A 181 -0.58 -10.89 -16.99
CA VAL A 181 -0.14 -10.12 -15.82
C VAL A 181 1.33 -10.42 -15.54
N VAL A 182 2.15 -9.37 -15.37
CA VAL A 182 3.59 -9.50 -15.11
C VAL A 182 3.94 -8.90 -13.76
N GLY A 183 4.45 -9.72 -12.83
CA GLY A 183 4.85 -9.35 -11.48
C GLY A 183 4.38 -10.34 -10.43
N GLY A 184 4.99 -10.34 -9.24
CA GLY A 184 4.66 -11.27 -8.13
C GLY A 184 4.16 -10.58 -6.86
N GLY A 185 4.05 -9.25 -6.86
CA GLY A 185 3.72 -8.45 -5.68
C GLY A 185 2.21 -8.25 -5.43
N PRO A 186 1.84 -7.47 -4.38
CA PRO A 186 0.43 -7.23 -4.02
C PRO A 186 -0.44 -6.70 -5.17
N VAL A 187 0.09 -5.78 -5.97
CA VAL A 187 -0.66 -5.18 -7.09
C VAL A 187 -0.97 -6.22 -8.17
N SER A 188 -0.01 -7.10 -8.49
CA SER A 188 -0.19 -8.12 -9.52
C SER A 188 -1.23 -9.16 -9.12
N VAL A 189 -1.23 -9.61 -7.86
CA VAL A 189 -2.22 -10.61 -7.38
C VAL A 189 -3.63 -10.01 -7.27
N GLU A 190 -3.75 -8.74 -6.88
CA GLU A 190 -5.03 -8.03 -6.91
C GLU A 190 -5.55 -7.86 -8.34
N PHE A 191 -4.69 -7.51 -9.30
CA PHE A 191 -5.10 -7.39 -10.70
C PHE A 191 -5.46 -8.73 -11.33
N ALA A 192 -4.70 -9.80 -11.02
CA ALA A 192 -5.08 -11.15 -11.44
C ALA A 192 -6.46 -11.55 -10.87
N THR A 193 -6.75 -11.18 -9.61
CA THR A 193 -8.05 -11.40 -8.96
C THR A 193 -9.17 -10.58 -9.63
N ILE A 194 -8.93 -9.29 -9.92
CA ILE A 194 -9.90 -8.42 -10.61
C ILE A 194 -10.21 -8.98 -12.00
N LEU A 195 -9.20 -9.20 -12.82
CA LEU A 195 -9.37 -9.56 -14.22
C LEU A 195 -10.01 -10.95 -14.36
N SER A 196 -9.55 -11.95 -13.61
CA SER A 196 -10.18 -13.27 -13.61
C SER A 196 -11.61 -13.23 -13.05
N GLY A 197 -11.84 -12.45 -11.99
CA GLY A 197 -13.17 -12.28 -11.40
C GLY A 197 -14.17 -11.56 -12.31
N LEU A 198 -13.69 -10.74 -13.24
CA LEU A 198 -14.51 -10.06 -14.27
C LEU A 198 -14.59 -10.84 -15.59
N GLY A 199 -13.96 -12.03 -15.68
CA GLY A 199 -14.12 -12.96 -16.81
C GLY A 199 -12.95 -13.03 -17.79
N SER A 200 -11.80 -12.37 -17.52
CA SER A 200 -10.60 -12.54 -18.34
C SER A 200 -9.96 -13.92 -18.14
N ALA A 201 -9.46 -14.53 -19.21
CA ALA A 201 -8.48 -15.60 -19.13
C ALA A 201 -7.11 -14.99 -18.78
N VAL A 202 -6.58 -15.30 -17.59
CA VAL A 202 -5.37 -14.67 -17.05
C VAL A 202 -4.20 -15.63 -17.07
N THR A 203 -3.11 -15.24 -17.74
CA THR A 203 -1.77 -15.81 -17.58
C THR A 203 -0.94 -14.89 -16.68
N HIS A 204 -0.29 -15.42 -15.66
CA HIS A 204 0.43 -14.62 -14.65
C HIS A 204 1.90 -15.03 -14.61
N LEU A 205 2.81 -14.15 -15.05
CA LEU A 205 4.25 -14.37 -15.00
C LEU A 205 4.84 -13.79 -13.73
N VAL A 206 5.56 -14.62 -12.99
CA VAL A 206 6.21 -14.28 -11.73
C VAL A 206 7.69 -14.63 -11.84
N ARG A 207 8.55 -13.63 -11.71
CA ARG A 207 10.01 -13.81 -11.81
C ARG A 207 10.56 -14.64 -10.65
N GLU A 208 9.98 -14.48 -9.48
CA GLU A 208 10.34 -15.17 -8.25
C GLU A 208 9.72 -16.59 -8.24
N ASN A 209 10.12 -17.42 -7.28
CA ASN A 209 9.60 -18.79 -7.11
C ASN A 209 8.21 -18.84 -6.45
N ALA A 210 7.66 -17.72 -6.03
CA ALA A 210 6.33 -17.62 -5.44
C ALA A 210 5.76 -16.18 -5.55
N LEU A 211 4.45 -16.06 -5.34
CA LEU A 211 3.77 -14.77 -5.17
C LEU A 211 4.09 -14.16 -3.80
N LEU A 212 3.95 -12.83 -3.67
CA LEU A 212 3.98 -12.11 -2.38
C LEU A 212 5.24 -12.41 -1.55
N ASP A 213 6.41 -12.28 -2.15
CA ASP A 213 7.71 -12.64 -1.56
C ASP A 213 7.98 -12.03 -0.16
N GLY A 214 7.34 -10.91 0.16
CA GLY A 214 7.40 -10.31 1.51
C GLY A 214 6.44 -10.90 2.54
N CYS A 215 5.67 -11.96 2.24
CA CYS A 215 4.71 -12.60 3.14
C CYS A 215 5.18 -13.97 3.62
N GLU A 216 4.55 -14.50 4.67
CA GLU A 216 4.77 -15.87 5.14
C GLU A 216 4.46 -16.90 4.04
N SER A 217 5.19 -18.02 4.00
CA SER A 217 5.09 -19.03 2.96
C SER A 217 3.68 -19.60 2.80
N GLU A 218 2.98 -19.83 3.92
CA GLU A 218 1.62 -20.36 3.92
C GLU A 218 0.62 -19.37 3.31
N ALA A 219 0.82 -18.08 3.56
CA ALA A 219 -0.01 -17.03 2.95
C ALA A 219 0.17 -17.01 1.43
N ARG A 220 1.43 -17.09 0.98
CA ARG A 220 1.81 -17.14 -0.44
C ARG A 220 1.15 -18.30 -1.17
N GLU A 221 1.19 -19.49 -0.56
CA GLU A 221 0.63 -20.72 -1.12
C GLU A 221 -0.91 -20.66 -1.19
N LEU A 222 -1.60 -20.19 -0.14
CA LEU A 222 -3.06 -20.06 -0.14
C LEU A 222 -3.56 -19.12 -1.23
N VAL A 223 -2.86 -18.00 -1.47
CA VAL A 223 -3.19 -17.07 -2.56
C VAL A 223 -2.97 -17.71 -3.93
N ALA A 224 -1.84 -18.42 -4.12
CA ALA A 224 -1.54 -19.09 -5.37
C ALA A 224 -2.57 -20.20 -5.69
N GLN A 225 -2.95 -21.00 -4.70
CA GLN A 225 -3.98 -22.03 -4.82
C GLN A 225 -5.33 -21.43 -5.20
N SER A 226 -5.72 -20.33 -4.57
CA SER A 226 -6.97 -19.66 -4.88
C SER A 226 -7.00 -19.09 -6.30
N LEU A 227 -5.94 -18.43 -6.75
CA LEU A 227 -5.86 -17.93 -8.13
C LEU A 227 -5.95 -19.07 -9.15
N ARG A 228 -5.23 -20.17 -8.92
CA ARG A 228 -5.30 -21.37 -9.79
C ARG A 228 -6.70 -21.97 -9.82
N SER A 229 -7.39 -22.06 -8.68
CA SER A 229 -8.78 -22.56 -8.62
C SER A 229 -9.78 -21.69 -9.40
N LYS A 230 -9.43 -20.44 -9.65
CA LYS A 230 -10.18 -19.48 -10.48
C LYS A 230 -9.72 -19.46 -11.94
N GLY A 231 -8.88 -20.41 -12.35
CA GLY A 231 -8.41 -20.58 -13.73
C GLY A 231 -7.22 -19.68 -14.12
N VAL A 232 -6.57 -19.02 -13.16
CA VAL A 232 -5.36 -18.24 -13.46
C VAL A 232 -4.18 -19.20 -13.70
N GLU A 233 -3.54 -19.12 -14.88
CA GLU A 233 -2.33 -19.87 -15.21
C GLU A 233 -1.10 -19.13 -14.67
N ILE A 234 -0.47 -19.66 -13.60
CA ILE A 234 0.67 -19.00 -12.95
C ILE A 234 1.97 -19.70 -13.35
N HIS A 235 2.93 -18.93 -13.88
CA HIS A 235 4.27 -19.34 -14.22
C HIS A 235 5.29 -18.70 -13.28
N PHE A 236 5.83 -19.47 -12.36
CA PHE A 236 6.92 -19.03 -11.48
C PHE A 236 8.28 -19.11 -12.18
N GLU A 237 9.28 -18.40 -11.62
CA GLU A 237 10.66 -18.33 -12.14
C GLU A 237 10.69 -17.98 -13.63
N THR A 238 9.72 -17.13 -14.06
CA THR A 238 9.46 -16.84 -15.46
C THR A 238 9.53 -15.34 -15.74
N GLN A 239 10.38 -14.97 -16.68
CA GLN A 239 10.52 -13.60 -17.15
C GLN A 239 10.01 -13.46 -18.59
N LEU A 240 9.36 -12.32 -18.84
CA LEU A 240 8.99 -11.89 -20.19
C LEU A 240 10.26 -11.57 -20.97
N SER A 241 10.45 -12.19 -22.15
CA SER A 241 11.65 -12.01 -22.94
C SER A 241 11.51 -11.04 -24.11
N SER A 242 10.34 -10.99 -24.72
CA SER A 242 10.01 -9.99 -25.76
C SER A 242 8.52 -9.84 -25.95
N VAL A 243 8.12 -8.70 -26.52
CA VAL A 243 6.73 -8.37 -26.80
C VAL A 243 6.62 -7.79 -28.20
N ALA A 244 5.54 -8.08 -28.91
CA ALA A 244 5.19 -7.42 -30.16
C ALA A 244 3.70 -7.09 -30.22
N ARG A 245 3.35 -5.85 -30.58
CA ARG A 245 1.99 -5.42 -30.89
C ARG A 245 2.01 -4.79 -32.29
N PRO A 246 1.81 -5.59 -33.35
CA PRO A 246 1.94 -5.11 -34.73
C PRO A 246 0.94 -4.01 -35.10
N VAL A 247 -0.25 -4.05 -34.50
CA VAL A 247 -1.33 -3.08 -34.73
C VAL A 247 -1.67 -2.41 -33.40
N ALA A 248 -1.72 -1.09 -33.40
CA ALA A 248 -2.10 -0.32 -32.20
C ALA A 248 -3.53 -0.72 -31.75
N GLY A 249 -3.68 -1.09 -30.48
CA GLY A 249 -4.94 -1.59 -29.91
C GLY A 249 -5.30 -3.03 -30.33
N GLY A 250 -4.47 -3.69 -31.15
CA GLY A 250 -4.64 -5.09 -31.52
C GLY A 250 -3.98 -6.05 -30.51
N PRO A 251 -4.07 -7.37 -30.81
CA PRO A 251 -3.48 -8.38 -29.95
C PRO A 251 -1.98 -8.24 -29.76
N VAL A 252 -1.50 -8.74 -28.65
CA VAL A 252 -0.10 -8.70 -28.25
C VAL A 252 0.47 -10.10 -28.25
N THR A 253 1.59 -10.28 -28.93
CA THR A 253 2.39 -11.51 -28.87
C THR A 253 3.44 -11.33 -27.78
N ALA A 254 3.44 -12.20 -26.78
CA ALA A 254 4.38 -12.21 -25.66
C ALA A 254 5.20 -13.49 -25.63
N ALA A 255 6.53 -13.37 -25.57
CA ALA A 255 7.44 -14.50 -25.49
C ALA A 255 8.06 -14.60 -24.10
N PHE A 256 8.08 -15.81 -23.54
CA PHE A 256 8.75 -16.15 -22.28
C PHE A 256 9.20 -17.60 -22.30
N HIS A 257 10.35 -17.90 -21.71
CA HIS A 257 11.04 -19.18 -21.85
C HIS A 257 11.18 -19.54 -23.35
N ARG A 258 10.62 -20.66 -23.81
CA ARG A 258 10.56 -21.06 -25.21
C ARG A 258 9.13 -21.08 -25.75
N ARG A 259 8.23 -20.34 -25.09
CA ARG A 259 6.81 -20.25 -25.44
C ARG A 259 6.49 -18.86 -25.97
N THR A 260 5.49 -18.81 -26.82
CA THR A 260 4.88 -17.58 -27.30
C THR A 260 3.36 -17.70 -27.11
N ILE A 261 2.76 -16.67 -26.54
CA ILE A 261 1.30 -16.60 -26.40
C ILE A 261 0.78 -15.33 -27.05
N GLU A 262 -0.49 -15.35 -27.44
CA GLU A 262 -1.22 -14.18 -27.89
C GLU A 262 -2.25 -13.81 -26.84
N VAL A 263 -2.24 -12.54 -26.43
CA VAL A 263 -3.18 -11.95 -25.45
C VAL A 263 -3.71 -10.64 -26.00
N ASP A 264 -4.81 -10.17 -25.41
CA ASP A 264 -5.40 -8.88 -25.82
C ASP A 264 -4.70 -7.71 -25.13
N GLU A 265 -4.28 -7.93 -23.87
CA GLU A 265 -3.50 -6.93 -23.12
C GLU A 265 -2.40 -7.53 -22.24
N ILE A 266 -1.35 -6.73 -21.99
CA ILE A 266 -0.32 -7.00 -20.98
C ILE A 266 -0.47 -5.99 -19.85
N VAL A 267 -0.52 -6.47 -18.61
CA VAL A 267 -0.57 -5.64 -17.39
C VAL A 267 0.75 -5.71 -16.65
N LEU A 268 1.41 -4.59 -16.48
CA LEU A 268 2.65 -4.48 -15.73
C LEU A 268 2.38 -4.13 -14.26
N ALA A 269 2.77 -5.03 -13.37
CA ALA A 269 2.81 -4.84 -11.93
C ALA A 269 4.19 -5.23 -11.35
N ALA A 270 5.26 -4.89 -12.10
CA ALA A 270 6.65 -5.30 -11.87
C ALA A 270 7.42 -4.41 -10.89
N GLY A 271 6.72 -3.50 -10.19
CA GLY A 271 7.32 -2.59 -9.21
C GLY A 271 7.00 -1.12 -9.49
N ARG A 272 7.61 -0.24 -8.68
CA ARG A 272 7.41 1.21 -8.76
C ARG A 272 8.73 1.96 -8.64
N CYS A 273 8.87 3.07 -9.38
CA CYS A 273 9.96 4.03 -9.29
C CYS A 273 9.52 5.28 -8.55
N VAL A 274 10.40 5.87 -7.75
CA VAL A 274 10.15 7.16 -7.10
C VAL A 274 10.13 8.28 -8.13
N ASN A 275 9.28 9.27 -7.92
CA ASN A 275 9.20 10.46 -8.79
C ASN A 275 10.16 11.55 -8.30
N THR A 276 11.45 11.28 -8.39
CA THR A 276 12.54 12.17 -7.95
C THR A 276 13.53 12.49 -9.08
N ASP A 277 13.31 11.99 -10.28
CA ASP A 277 14.25 12.15 -11.40
C ASP A 277 14.34 13.60 -11.89
N ASP A 278 13.21 14.31 -11.88
CA ASP A 278 13.07 15.63 -12.51
C ASP A 278 12.29 16.59 -11.59
N ILE A 279 12.70 16.66 -10.33
CA ILE A 279 12.14 17.60 -9.35
C ILE A 279 13.16 18.65 -8.88
N GLY A 280 14.31 18.76 -9.54
CA GLY A 280 15.33 19.78 -9.28
C GLY A 280 16.20 19.53 -8.05
N LEU A 281 16.33 18.27 -7.58
CA LEU A 281 17.16 17.90 -6.42
C LEU A 281 18.63 18.26 -6.60
N GLU A 282 19.11 18.22 -7.84
CA GLU A 282 20.49 18.61 -8.22
C GLU A 282 20.80 20.08 -7.91
N THR A 283 19.78 20.95 -7.92
CA THR A 283 19.96 22.39 -7.60
C THR A 283 20.28 22.65 -6.14
N ILE A 284 20.08 21.64 -5.29
CA ILE A 284 20.35 21.66 -3.83
C ILE A 284 21.37 20.61 -3.41
N GLY A 285 22.05 19.97 -4.37
CA GLY A 285 23.13 19.01 -4.13
C GLY A 285 22.66 17.59 -3.80
N LEU A 286 21.39 17.25 -4.00
CA LEU A 286 20.88 15.89 -3.85
C LEU A 286 20.73 15.16 -5.19
N PRO A 287 20.97 13.84 -5.23
CA PRO A 287 20.78 13.05 -6.45
C PRO A 287 19.30 12.79 -6.75
N GLY A 288 18.91 12.93 -8.03
CA GLY A 288 17.61 12.49 -8.53
C GLY A 288 17.53 10.99 -8.81
N GLY A 289 16.32 10.49 -9.14
CA GLY A 289 16.07 9.12 -9.58
C GLY A 289 16.16 8.04 -8.49
N ARG A 290 16.29 8.42 -7.23
CA ARG A 290 16.33 7.51 -6.08
C ARG A 290 15.54 8.06 -4.90
N PRO A 291 15.19 7.24 -3.90
CA PRO A 291 14.53 7.72 -2.69
C PRO A 291 15.33 8.83 -2.00
N ILE A 292 14.63 9.81 -1.47
CA ILE A 292 15.24 10.85 -0.62
C ILE A 292 15.43 10.26 0.77
N SER A 293 16.68 10.09 1.17
CA SER A 293 17.02 9.62 2.54
C SER A 293 16.64 10.67 3.56
N VAL A 294 15.95 10.25 4.62
CA VAL A 294 15.46 11.12 5.69
C VAL A 294 15.80 10.55 7.07
N ASN A 295 15.89 11.43 8.07
CA ASN A 295 15.91 11.04 9.49
C ASN A 295 14.50 10.66 9.98
N ASP A 296 14.33 10.35 11.27
CA ASP A 296 13.04 9.98 11.84
C ASP A 296 12.05 11.15 11.96
N HIS A 297 12.52 12.38 11.86
CA HIS A 297 11.68 13.57 11.70
C HIS A 297 11.32 13.86 10.22
N LEU A 298 11.60 12.93 9.30
CA LEU A 298 11.35 13.04 7.86
C LEU A 298 12.07 14.23 7.18
N GLN A 299 13.11 14.78 7.82
CA GLN A 299 14.00 15.77 7.23
C GLN A 299 15.00 15.10 6.30
N ALA A 300 15.22 15.67 5.12
CA ALA A 300 16.16 15.17 4.12
C ALA A 300 17.60 15.24 4.65
N LEU A 301 18.32 14.12 4.58
CA LEU A 301 19.72 14.04 4.95
C LEU A 301 20.60 14.78 3.93
N GLY A 302 21.67 15.40 4.39
CA GLY A 302 22.59 16.15 3.53
C GLY A 302 22.15 17.59 3.22
N ILE A 303 21.04 18.07 3.81
CA ILE A 303 20.55 19.44 3.65
C ILE A 303 20.82 20.26 4.91
N THR A 304 21.61 21.29 4.79
CA THR A 304 21.89 22.22 5.89
C THR A 304 20.64 23.04 6.24
N GLY A 305 20.39 23.25 7.53
CA GLY A 305 19.28 24.07 8.03
C GLY A 305 17.91 23.36 8.08
N GLY A 306 17.82 22.05 7.75
CA GLY A 306 16.66 21.20 8.01
C GLY A 306 15.35 21.65 7.40
N TRP A 307 15.39 22.43 6.31
CA TRP A 307 14.22 23.02 5.67
C TRP A 307 13.53 22.10 4.65
N LEU A 308 14.19 21.03 4.20
CA LEU A 308 13.63 20.08 3.22
C LEU A 308 13.11 18.83 3.93
N TYR A 309 11.88 18.48 3.67
CA TYR A 309 11.23 17.26 4.15
C TYR A 309 10.83 16.40 2.97
N ALA A 310 10.82 15.08 3.17
CA ALA A 310 10.22 14.15 2.22
C ALA A 310 9.32 13.16 2.95
N LEU A 311 8.23 12.73 2.30
CA LEU A 311 7.25 11.85 2.92
C LEU A 311 6.69 10.80 1.97
N GLY A 312 6.11 9.74 2.55
CA GLY A 312 5.48 8.64 1.82
C GLY A 312 6.45 7.88 0.93
N ASP A 313 5.98 7.45 -0.23
CA ASP A 313 6.74 6.63 -1.19
C ASP A 313 8.07 7.27 -1.61
N THR A 314 8.14 8.59 -1.63
CA THR A 314 9.33 9.37 -2.02
C THR A 314 10.55 9.05 -1.16
N THR A 315 10.34 8.66 0.10
CA THR A 315 11.42 8.30 1.05
C THR A 315 11.92 6.87 0.88
N GLY A 316 11.13 6.00 0.24
CA GLY A 316 11.41 4.57 0.17
C GLY A 316 11.21 3.79 1.49
N ARG A 317 10.86 4.43 2.60
CA ARG A 317 10.65 3.77 3.92
C ARG A 317 9.47 2.80 3.88
N ALA A 318 8.31 3.26 3.37
CA ALA A 318 7.13 2.42 3.19
C ALA A 318 6.26 2.93 2.04
N ARG A 319 5.88 2.04 1.11
CA ARG A 319 5.06 2.38 -0.07
C ARG A 319 3.60 2.04 0.19
N LEU A 320 3.03 2.67 1.25
CA LEU A 320 1.67 2.43 1.72
C LEU A 320 0.95 3.77 1.92
N SER A 321 -0.26 3.90 1.40
CA SER A 321 -1.00 5.17 1.41
C SER A 321 -1.30 5.70 2.81
N HIS A 322 -1.63 4.81 3.75
CA HIS A 322 -1.89 5.18 5.15
C HIS A 322 -0.60 5.66 5.85
N ILE A 323 0.56 5.08 5.54
CA ILE A 323 1.86 5.57 6.03
C ILE A 323 2.17 6.93 5.41
N SER A 324 1.90 7.14 4.12
CA SER A 324 2.06 8.47 3.50
C SER A 324 1.18 9.53 4.20
N THR A 325 -0.05 9.18 4.57
CA THR A 325 -0.94 10.08 5.33
C THR A 325 -0.43 10.34 6.75
N TYR A 326 0.08 9.31 7.42
CA TYR A 326 0.73 9.43 8.73
C TYR A 326 1.94 10.35 8.66
N HIS A 327 2.84 10.14 7.71
CA HIS A 327 4.01 11.00 7.47
C HIS A 327 3.59 12.46 7.21
N GLY A 328 2.54 12.69 6.40
CA GLY A 328 2.04 14.03 6.13
C GLY A 328 1.58 14.76 7.39
N ARG A 329 0.87 14.06 8.27
CA ARG A 329 0.44 14.64 9.57
C ARG A 329 1.62 14.90 10.49
N LEU A 330 2.58 13.98 10.55
CA LEU A 330 3.77 14.09 11.38
C LEU A 330 4.65 15.27 10.94
N VAL A 331 4.95 15.38 9.64
CA VAL A 331 5.71 16.50 9.08
C VAL A 331 5.03 17.83 9.38
N ALA A 332 3.69 17.88 9.32
CA ALA A 332 2.96 19.10 9.65
C ALA A 332 3.13 19.48 11.14
N ASP A 333 3.07 18.51 12.06
CA ASP A 333 3.32 18.76 13.49
C ASP A 333 4.73 19.27 13.74
N ILE A 334 5.71 18.63 13.13
CA ILE A 334 7.13 19.00 13.22
C ILE A 334 7.35 20.44 12.73
N ILE A 335 6.89 20.76 11.51
CA ILE A 335 7.08 22.09 10.93
C ILE A 335 6.35 23.16 11.76
N THR A 336 5.15 22.87 12.25
CA THR A 336 4.40 23.79 13.10
C THR A 336 5.13 24.07 14.41
N ALA A 337 5.66 23.05 15.07
CA ALA A 337 6.41 23.20 16.31
C ALA A 337 7.68 24.05 16.09
N LEU A 338 8.46 23.75 15.04
CA LEU A 338 9.68 24.49 14.71
C LEU A 338 9.38 25.95 14.30
N ALA A 339 8.29 26.20 13.54
CA ALA A 339 7.87 27.55 13.18
C ALA A 339 7.45 28.38 14.40
N ALA A 340 6.97 27.73 15.46
CA ALA A 340 6.66 28.36 16.74
C ALA A 340 7.90 28.52 17.65
N GLY A 341 9.10 28.11 17.21
CA GLY A 341 10.34 28.20 17.97
C GLY A 341 10.48 27.12 19.06
N LEU A 342 9.70 26.03 18.97
CA LEU A 342 9.83 24.91 19.90
C LEU A 342 10.97 23.98 19.47
N GLU A 343 11.69 23.42 20.44
CA GLU A 343 12.64 22.35 20.22
C GLU A 343 11.90 21.01 20.18
N LEU A 344 12.30 20.12 19.25
CA LEU A 344 11.75 18.77 19.18
C LEU A 344 12.50 17.87 20.16
N GLY A 345 11.78 17.16 21.02
CA GLY A 345 12.35 16.07 21.81
C GLY A 345 12.80 14.92 20.89
N GLU A 346 13.84 14.17 21.29
CA GLU A 346 14.41 13.09 20.45
C GLU A 346 13.36 12.04 20.06
N ASP A 347 12.40 11.72 20.93
CA ASP A 347 11.35 10.72 20.70
C ASP A 347 9.99 11.31 20.37
N GLU A 348 9.78 12.60 20.64
CA GLU A 348 8.55 13.28 20.28
C GLU A 348 8.53 13.57 18.79
N LEU A 349 7.47 13.20 18.11
CA LEU A 349 7.31 13.37 16.66
C LEU A 349 8.31 12.59 15.79
N ALA A 350 8.96 11.54 16.31
CA ALA A 350 9.73 10.61 15.48
C ALA A 350 8.82 9.64 14.73
N ALA A 351 9.14 9.35 13.46
CA ALA A 351 8.39 8.39 12.65
C ALA A 351 8.58 6.97 13.19
N ARG A 352 7.48 6.30 13.49
CA ARG A 352 7.43 4.91 13.97
C ARG A 352 6.88 3.95 12.91
N ASP A 353 7.20 4.22 11.64
CA ASP A 353 6.74 3.44 10.51
C ASP A 353 7.45 2.09 10.37
N ALA A 354 8.67 1.93 10.87
CA ALA A 354 9.41 0.68 10.85
C ALA A 354 8.68 -0.46 11.59
N ASP A 355 8.05 -0.15 12.72
CA ASP A 355 7.28 -1.11 13.53
C ASP A 355 5.80 -1.15 13.17
N ASN A 356 5.33 -0.23 12.33
CA ASN A 356 3.90 -0.02 12.01
C ASN A 356 3.55 -0.36 10.56
N LEU A 357 4.22 -1.35 9.98
CA LEU A 357 3.94 -1.77 8.60
C LEU A 357 2.76 -2.74 8.57
N ALA A 358 1.54 -2.19 8.64
CA ALA A 358 0.32 -2.94 8.40
C ALA A 358 -0.03 -2.91 6.91
N GLN A 359 -0.16 -4.07 6.28
CA GLN A 359 -0.56 -4.20 4.88
C GLN A 359 -1.72 -5.18 4.76
N VAL A 360 -2.76 -4.78 4.01
CA VAL A 360 -3.83 -5.67 3.58
C VAL A 360 -3.75 -5.84 2.08
N ILE A 361 -3.77 -7.09 1.62
CA ILE A 361 -3.83 -7.48 0.21
C ILE A 361 -5.23 -8.04 0.00
N PHE A 362 -6.00 -7.38 -0.86
CA PHE A 362 -7.43 -7.66 -1.05
C PHE A 362 -7.66 -8.73 -2.12
N THR A 363 -6.97 -9.84 -1.97
CA THR A 363 -7.23 -11.07 -2.74
C THR A 363 -8.33 -11.87 -2.07
N GLU A 364 -8.68 -13.00 -2.62
CA GLU A 364 -9.58 -13.97 -2.01
C GLU A 364 -8.84 -15.33 -1.89
N PRO A 365 -8.38 -15.70 -0.68
CA PRO A 365 -8.56 -15.04 0.62
C PRO A 365 -7.77 -13.74 0.75
N GLN A 366 -8.22 -12.83 1.63
CA GLN A 366 -7.47 -11.64 2.00
C GLN A 366 -6.21 -12.02 2.78
N VAL A 367 -5.13 -11.25 2.60
CA VAL A 367 -3.90 -11.39 3.38
C VAL A 367 -3.66 -10.12 4.18
N VAL A 368 -3.53 -10.26 5.47
CA VAL A 368 -3.12 -9.19 6.39
C VAL A 368 -1.72 -9.48 6.89
N ARG A 369 -0.84 -8.52 6.77
CA ARG A 369 0.50 -8.56 7.34
C ARG A 369 0.73 -7.33 8.20
N VAL A 370 1.22 -7.54 9.42
CA VAL A 370 1.61 -6.47 10.34
C VAL A 370 2.99 -6.76 10.86
N GLY A 371 3.87 -5.78 10.87
CA GLY A 371 5.24 -5.92 11.35
C GLY A 371 6.07 -6.91 10.53
N ARG A 372 6.90 -7.69 11.22
CA ARG A 372 7.90 -8.60 10.64
C ARG A 372 7.34 -9.99 10.36
N THR A 373 7.78 -10.60 9.27
CA THR A 373 7.65 -12.07 9.11
C THR A 373 8.66 -12.78 10.00
N GLU A 374 8.46 -14.09 10.21
CA GLU A 374 9.41 -14.91 10.97
C GLU A 374 10.82 -14.83 10.39
N SER A 375 10.95 -14.92 9.07
CA SER A 375 12.25 -14.86 8.40
C SER A 375 12.94 -13.51 8.58
N GLN A 376 12.19 -12.41 8.49
CA GLN A 376 12.71 -11.05 8.73
C GLN A 376 13.17 -10.86 10.18
N ALA A 377 12.34 -11.25 11.14
CA ALA A 377 12.68 -11.15 12.55
C ALA A 377 13.95 -11.93 12.90
N ARG A 378 14.08 -13.17 12.38
CA ARG A 378 15.31 -13.97 12.57
C ARG A 378 16.53 -13.35 11.90
N ALA A 379 16.38 -12.81 10.69
CA ALA A 379 17.47 -12.13 9.98
C ALA A 379 17.95 -10.85 10.69
N GLU A 380 17.06 -10.18 11.43
CA GLU A 380 17.37 -9.02 12.26
C GLU A 380 17.94 -9.39 13.64
N GLY A 381 18.07 -10.69 13.95
CA GLY A 381 18.73 -11.19 15.17
C GLY A 381 17.82 -11.37 16.37
N PHE A 382 16.48 -11.29 16.20
CA PHE A 382 15.55 -11.54 17.30
C PHE A 382 15.51 -13.03 17.68
N ALA A 383 15.34 -13.30 18.97
CA ALA A 383 14.99 -14.62 19.48
C ALA A 383 13.50 -14.90 19.21
N VAL A 384 13.20 -15.62 18.12
CA VAL A 384 11.83 -15.75 17.59
C VAL A 384 11.15 -17.01 18.09
N ARG A 385 9.97 -16.83 18.67
CA ARG A 385 8.96 -17.86 18.90
C ARG A 385 7.74 -17.57 18.00
N THR A 386 7.11 -18.60 17.42
CA THR A 386 5.93 -18.44 16.57
C THR A 386 4.74 -19.20 17.13
N ARG A 387 3.55 -18.72 16.79
CA ARG A 387 2.30 -19.44 16.95
C ARG A 387 1.52 -19.44 15.65
N THR A 388 0.97 -20.58 15.30
CA THR A 388 0.20 -20.74 14.06
C THR A 388 -1.12 -21.40 14.34
N ALA A 389 -2.14 -21.01 13.58
CA ALA A 389 -3.44 -21.67 13.62
C ALA A 389 -4.02 -21.79 12.21
N ARG A 390 -4.77 -22.89 11.97
CA ARG A 390 -5.59 -23.06 10.77
C ARG A 390 -7.06 -22.97 11.16
N TYR A 391 -7.85 -22.32 10.33
CA TYR A 391 -9.27 -22.09 10.58
C TYR A 391 -10.14 -22.85 9.56
N PRO A 392 -11.36 -23.29 9.95
CA PRO A 392 -12.04 -22.96 11.21
C PRO A 392 -11.47 -23.66 12.45
N GLY A 393 -10.71 -24.75 12.35
CA GLY A 393 -10.28 -25.51 13.52
C GLY A 393 -11.48 -25.87 14.41
N THR A 394 -11.42 -25.49 15.71
CA THR A 394 -12.53 -25.64 16.67
C THR A 394 -13.58 -24.52 16.54
N LEU A 395 -13.29 -23.44 15.83
CA LEU A 395 -14.18 -22.29 15.67
C LEU A 395 -15.21 -22.53 14.55
N ARG A 396 -16.06 -23.55 14.72
CA ARG A 396 -17.04 -23.98 13.69
C ARG A 396 -18.02 -22.86 13.30
N PHE A 397 -18.26 -21.88 14.15
CA PHE A 397 -19.11 -20.73 13.87
C PHE A 397 -18.59 -19.85 12.71
N LEU A 398 -17.31 -19.96 12.35
CA LEU A 398 -16.76 -19.25 11.17
C LEU A 398 -17.46 -19.68 9.87
N ALA A 399 -18.14 -20.84 9.86
CA ALA A 399 -19.03 -21.23 8.78
C ALA A 399 -20.26 -20.32 8.61
N LEU A 400 -20.59 -19.47 9.59
CA LEU A 400 -21.61 -18.42 9.45
C LEU A 400 -21.23 -17.39 8.39
N TYR A 401 -19.94 -17.18 8.15
CA TYR A 401 -19.46 -16.24 7.17
C TYR A 401 -19.52 -16.79 5.74
N ARG A 402 -19.22 -18.07 5.57
CA ARG A 402 -19.35 -18.79 4.30
C ARG A 402 -19.14 -20.30 4.47
N ASP A 403 -19.74 -21.08 3.57
CA ASP A 403 -19.40 -22.49 3.43
C ASP A 403 -17.93 -22.65 3.03
N GLY A 404 -17.28 -23.71 3.53
CA GLY A 404 -15.89 -24.00 3.23
C GLY A 404 -14.93 -22.90 3.72
N PHE A 405 -15.27 -22.23 4.83
CA PHE A 405 -14.37 -21.23 5.42
C PHE A 405 -12.99 -21.84 5.69
N GLN A 406 -11.97 -21.23 5.10
CA GLN A 406 -10.58 -21.59 5.31
C GLN A 406 -9.79 -20.33 5.65
N GLY A 407 -8.92 -20.45 6.62
CA GLY A 407 -8.03 -19.40 7.03
C GLY A 407 -6.78 -19.94 7.70
N TRP A 408 -5.79 -19.09 7.79
CA TRP A 408 -4.53 -19.38 8.47
C TRP A 408 -4.01 -18.12 9.13
N ALA A 409 -3.32 -18.26 10.24
CA ALA A 409 -2.66 -17.15 10.88
C ALA A 409 -1.36 -17.56 11.56
N LYS A 410 -0.44 -16.60 11.70
CA LYS A 410 0.83 -16.73 12.43
C LYS A 410 1.09 -15.47 13.25
N LEU A 411 1.49 -15.65 14.50
CA LEU A 411 2.11 -14.63 15.32
C LEU A 411 3.61 -14.87 15.38
N VAL A 412 4.39 -13.80 15.21
CA VAL A 412 5.83 -13.76 15.40
C VAL A 412 6.11 -13.03 16.69
N ILE A 413 6.72 -13.69 17.64
CA ILE A 413 6.86 -13.24 19.03
C ILE A 413 8.35 -13.18 19.35
N ASP A 414 8.78 -12.08 19.94
CA ASP A 414 10.10 -11.98 20.58
C ASP A 414 10.08 -12.84 21.86
N ALA A 415 10.94 -13.85 21.91
CA ALA A 415 10.99 -14.78 23.03
C ALA A 415 11.59 -14.13 24.30
N GLU A 416 12.36 -13.05 24.18
CA GLU A 416 12.98 -12.35 25.30
C GLU A 416 11.99 -11.41 25.98
N THR A 417 11.28 -10.61 25.21
CA THR A 417 10.34 -9.61 25.73
C THR A 417 8.91 -10.10 25.82
N ASN A 418 8.60 -11.25 25.21
CA ASN A 418 7.27 -11.82 25.08
C ASN A 418 6.26 -10.87 24.42
N THR A 419 6.70 -10.05 23.45
CA THR A 419 5.87 -9.10 22.69
C THR A 419 5.77 -9.52 21.23
N LEU A 420 4.74 -9.02 20.49
CA LEU A 420 4.61 -9.30 19.08
C LEU A 420 5.62 -8.47 18.26
N LEU A 421 6.38 -9.17 17.40
CA LEU A 421 7.19 -8.59 16.32
C LEU A 421 6.39 -8.49 15.02
N GLY A 422 5.40 -9.36 14.84
CA GLY A 422 4.55 -9.35 13.67
C GLY A 422 3.41 -10.35 13.74
N ALA A 423 2.47 -10.17 12.82
CA ALA A 423 1.33 -11.07 12.64
C ALA A 423 0.95 -11.18 11.17
N THR A 424 0.55 -12.37 10.75
CA THR A 424 -0.02 -12.62 9.42
C THR A 424 -1.34 -13.36 9.56
N PHE A 425 -2.37 -12.87 8.89
CA PHE A 425 -3.68 -13.49 8.83
C PHE A 425 -4.10 -13.69 7.38
N VAL A 426 -4.62 -14.85 7.06
CA VAL A 426 -5.13 -15.19 5.72
C VAL A 426 -6.53 -15.78 5.84
N GLY A 427 -7.50 -15.14 5.24
CA GLY A 427 -8.88 -15.62 5.31
C GLY A 427 -9.90 -14.62 4.79
N PRO A 428 -11.16 -15.04 4.63
CA PRO A 428 -12.25 -14.16 4.26
C PRO A 428 -12.48 -13.07 5.31
N GLN A 429 -12.53 -11.80 4.90
CA GLN A 429 -12.79 -10.63 5.75
C GLN A 429 -11.76 -10.40 6.86
N PHE A 430 -10.56 -10.96 6.75
CA PHE A 430 -9.51 -10.83 7.76
C PHE A 430 -8.85 -9.44 7.79
N SER A 431 -9.16 -8.55 6.82
CA SER A 431 -8.72 -7.15 6.84
C SER A 431 -8.99 -6.45 8.17
N GLU A 432 -10.11 -6.78 8.83
CA GLU A 432 -10.52 -6.15 10.10
C GLU A 432 -9.62 -6.56 11.29
N LEU A 433 -8.82 -7.61 11.16
CA LEU A 433 -7.85 -8.03 12.19
C LEU A 433 -6.58 -7.15 12.20
N ALA A 434 -6.34 -6.37 11.13
CA ALA A 434 -5.14 -5.56 10.98
C ALA A 434 -4.93 -4.60 12.15
N GLN A 435 -5.99 -3.90 12.60
CA GLN A 435 -5.87 -2.86 13.62
C GLN A 435 -5.48 -3.42 14.99
N ALA A 436 -6.07 -4.53 15.40
CA ALA A 436 -5.72 -5.17 16.68
C ALA A 436 -4.26 -5.64 16.68
N ALA A 437 -3.80 -6.26 15.60
CA ALA A 437 -2.41 -6.67 15.44
C ALA A 437 -1.45 -5.48 15.42
N THR A 438 -1.79 -4.40 14.70
CA THR A 438 -0.99 -3.19 14.65
C THR A 438 -0.84 -2.57 16.04
N LEU A 439 -1.95 -2.48 16.79
CA LEU A 439 -1.92 -1.97 18.16
C LEU A 439 -1.00 -2.83 19.05
N ALA A 440 -1.11 -4.14 18.96
CA ALA A 440 -0.30 -5.06 19.76
C ALA A 440 1.20 -4.94 19.46
N VAL A 441 1.58 -4.77 18.16
CA VAL A 441 2.97 -4.61 17.73
C VAL A 441 3.51 -3.24 18.15
N VAL A 442 2.81 -2.16 17.83
CA VAL A 442 3.28 -0.78 18.06
C VAL A 442 3.37 -0.45 19.54
N ALA A 443 2.37 -0.88 20.33
CA ALA A 443 2.36 -0.66 21.77
C ALA A 443 3.20 -1.71 22.54
N LYS A 444 3.83 -2.67 21.85
CA LYS A 444 4.64 -3.75 22.44
C LYS A 444 3.88 -4.47 23.56
N ILE A 445 2.61 -4.80 23.30
CA ILE A 445 1.74 -5.44 24.30
C ILE A 445 2.27 -6.86 24.54
N PRO A 446 2.57 -7.25 25.81
CA PRO A 446 2.98 -8.61 26.11
C PRO A 446 1.89 -9.64 25.77
N VAL A 447 2.28 -10.79 25.22
CA VAL A 447 1.36 -11.88 24.86
C VAL A 447 0.56 -12.35 26.08
N SER A 448 1.17 -12.32 27.26
CA SER A 448 0.47 -12.59 28.53
C SER A 448 -0.70 -11.64 28.80
N LEU A 449 -0.63 -10.39 28.38
CA LEU A 449 -1.72 -9.42 28.47
C LEU A 449 -2.74 -9.61 27.35
N LEU A 450 -2.28 -9.90 26.12
CA LEU A 450 -3.17 -10.13 24.98
C LEU A 450 -4.17 -11.27 25.24
N ARG A 451 -3.82 -12.27 26.02
CA ARG A 451 -4.70 -13.37 26.44
C ARG A 451 -5.92 -12.93 27.25
N HIS A 452 -5.88 -11.76 27.84
CA HIS A 452 -7.00 -11.18 28.59
C HIS A 452 -7.88 -10.26 27.74
N VAL A 453 -7.53 -10.06 26.45
CA VAL A 453 -8.36 -9.33 25.50
C VAL A 453 -9.41 -10.29 24.93
N VAL A 454 -10.61 -10.26 25.53
CA VAL A 454 -11.68 -11.20 25.19
C VAL A 454 -12.40 -10.76 23.93
N ALA A 455 -12.38 -11.61 22.91
CA ALA A 455 -13.11 -11.35 21.67
C ALA A 455 -14.62 -11.62 21.84
N PRO A 456 -15.51 -10.76 21.32
CA PRO A 456 -16.95 -11.02 21.33
C PRO A 456 -17.30 -12.28 20.52
N HIS A 457 -18.25 -13.09 21.03
CA HIS A 457 -18.75 -14.28 20.33
C HIS A 457 -20.13 -13.99 19.69
N PRO A 458 -20.39 -14.44 18.46
CA PRO A 458 -19.46 -15.02 17.47
C PRO A 458 -18.92 -13.94 16.52
N THR A 459 -17.67 -13.63 16.60
CA THR A 459 -17.02 -12.68 15.68
C THR A 459 -15.71 -13.23 15.14
N ILE A 460 -15.28 -12.67 14.00
CA ILE A 460 -14.01 -13.05 13.35
C ILE A 460 -12.79 -12.80 14.27
N ASN A 461 -12.89 -11.88 15.23
CA ASN A 461 -11.82 -11.61 16.19
C ASN A 461 -11.46 -12.81 17.07
N GLN A 462 -12.37 -13.81 17.21
CA GLN A 462 -12.06 -15.02 17.95
C GLN A 462 -10.98 -15.90 17.33
N VAL A 463 -10.50 -15.58 16.12
CA VAL A 463 -9.30 -16.22 15.56
C VAL A 463 -8.06 -16.01 16.47
N TRP A 464 -8.04 -14.94 17.26
CA TRP A 464 -7.01 -14.71 18.27
C TRP A 464 -7.03 -15.76 19.38
N ASP A 465 -8.21 -16.29 19.76
CA ASP A 465 -8.34 -17.25 20.84
C ASP A 465 -7.54 -18.53 20.56
N LEU A 466 -7.55 -19.04 19.30
CA LEU A 466 -6.73 -20.19 18.91
C LEU A 466 -5.23 -19.89 18.94
N LEU A 467 -4.84 -18.67 18.57
CA LEU A 467 -3.43 -18.26 18.56
C LEU A 467 -2.88 -18.07 19.97
N LEU A 468 -3.74 -17.73 20.94
CA LEU A 468 -3.34 -17.39 22.30
C LEU A 468 -3.65 -18.50 23.33
N ALA A 469 -4.40 -19.54 22.93
CA ALA A 469 -4.91 -20.58 23.84
C ALA A 469 -3.83 -21.50 24.46
N GLU A 470 -2.67 -21.68 23.83
CA GLU A 470 -1.69 -22.72 24.16
C GLU A 470 -0.58 -22.30 25.14
N GLU A 471 -0.73 -21.25 25.92
CA GLU A 471 0.18 -21.02 27.04
C GLU A 471 -0.26 -21.79 28.27
N SER A 472 0.19 -23.05 28.42
CA SER A 472 0.30 -23.64 29.76
C SER A 472 1.19 -22.72 30.60
N PHE A 473 0.70 -22.29 31.77
CA PHE A 473 1.54 -21.70 32.80
C PHE A 473 2.64 -22.71 33.13
N ALA A 474 3.87 -22.54 32.61
CA ALA A 474 5.00 -23.08 33.32
C ALA A 474 5.10 -22.23 34.60
N PRO A 475 4.98 -22.82 35.80
CA PRO A 475 5.20 -22.07 37.02
C PRO A 475 6.61 -21.49 36.94
N VAL A 476 6.77 -20.19 37.16
CA VAL A 476 8.08 -19.61 37.42
C VAL A 476 8.61 -20.31 38.67
N GLU A 477 9.59 -21.18 38.52
CA GLU A 477 10.30 -21.73 39.68
C GLU A 477 10.84 -20.53 40.47
N PRO A 478 10.49 -20.43 41.78
CA PRO A 478 11.04 -19.35 42.59
C PRO A 478 12.56 -19.50 42.56
N GLU A 479 13.28 -18.44 42.22
CA GLU A 479 14.74 -18.38 42.36
C GLU A 479 15.07 -18.95 43.73
N ALA A 480 15.84 -20.05 43.76
CA ALA A 480 16.34 -20.63 44.98
C ALA A 480 17.15 -19.53 45.68
N ALA A 481 16.62 -19.05 46.80
CA ALA A 481 17.32 -18.12 47.66
C ALA A 481 18.71 -18.69 47.96
N SER A 482 19.74 -18.14 47.29
CA SER A 482 21.12 -18.48 47.57
C SER A 482 21.42 -18.04 48.99
N GLY A 483 21.25 -19.00 49.94
CA GLY A 483 21.67 -18.85 51.32
C GLY A 483 23.18 -18.52 51.36
N ARG A 484 23.48 -17.34 51.81
CA ARG A 484 24.84 -17.07 52.38
C ARG A 484 24.78 -17.48 53.88
N ALA A 485 25.50 -18.53 54.20
CA ALA A 485 26.02 -18.78 55.53
C ALA A 485 27.34 -18.04 55.73
#